data_bf5c7aa0bf064405eed863c70410e999
#
_entry.id   bf5c7aa0bf064405eed863c70410e999
#
_cell.length_a   1.000
_cell.length_b   1.000
_cell.length_c   1.000
_cell.angle_alpha   90.00
_cell.angle_beta   90.00
_cell.angle_gamma   90.00
#
_symmetry.space_group_name_H-M   'P 1'
#
loop_
_entity.id
_entity.type
_entity.pdbx_description
1 polymer ?
#
loop_
_entity_poly.entity_id
_entity_poly.type
_entity_poly.pdbx_seq_one_letter_code
_entity_poly.pdbx_strand_id
1 'polypeptide(L)'
;ERGDSVRALPPVIVNGRSRQIQYDRSGRDAAANGEFVLRRYNGKEQTFDYHASIPFAKWMERSEVSLVVDFCGCGWEALSNDKSPLFPIRIAEPVVLRPLLAYVTPEAERVKERVKEGSAFLDFPVNRTEIYPEYRDNPSELRKILETVSSVKEDPYATITEVYIKGFASPEGTYKHNTYLAEHRAKALIEYVKGLYHFEQARFTVDFEPEDWAGLEERVENSSLADKEELLAIIRADEPKDYDRREAKLKALNGGASYRVLLRDIYPALRHSDYAVRY
;
A
#
# COMPACT_ATOMS: atom_id res chain seq x y z
N GLU A 1 -11.61 -15.02 56.22
CA GLU A 1 -12.95 -15.65 56.00
C GLU A 1 -13.16 -15.70 54.50
N ARG A 2 -13.09 -16.91 53.92
CA ARG A 2 -13.47 -17.16 52.50
C ARG A 2 -14.98 -17.37 52.52
N GLY A 3 -15.74 -16.29 52.45
CA GLY A 3 -17.16 -16.39 52.12
C GLY A 3 -17.31 -16.78 50.68
N ASP A 4 -18.02 -17.87 50.38
CA ASP A 4 -18.38 -18.26 49.03
C ASP A 4 -19.29 -17.15 48.45
N SER A 5 -18.71 -16.34 47.60
CA SER A 5 -19.48 -15.29 46.90
C SER A 5 -20.32 -15.93 45.78
N VAL A 6 -21.62 -15.83 45.91
CA VAL A 6 -22.59 -16.32 44.91
C VAL A 6 -23.35 -15.13 44.33
N ARG A 7 -23.47 -15.10 43.01
CA ARG A 7 -24.31 -14.11 42.29
C ARG A 7 -25.38 -14.83 41.50
N ALA A 8 -26.63 -14.65 41.88
CA ALA A 8 -27.74 -15.19 41.11
C ALA A 8 -27.93 -14.41 39.81
N LEU A 9 -28.13 -15.13 38.73
CA LEU A 9 -28.60 -14.58 37.44
C LEU A 9 -30.11 -14.52 37.45
N PRO A 10 -30.76 -13.77 36.56
CA PRO A 10 -32.22 -13.69 36.43
C PRO A 10 -32.84 -15.10 36.35
N PRO A 11 -33.84 -15.40 37.16
CA PRO A 11 -34.43 -16.73 37.20
C PRO A 11 -35.32 -16.99 35.97
N VAL A 12 -35.37 -18.27 35.58
CA VAL A 12 -36.31 -18.76 34.57
C VAL A 12 -37.42 -19.55 35.28
N ILE A 13 -38.65 -19.05 35.19
CA ILE A 13 -39.82 -19.64 35.79
C ILE A 13 -40.57 -20.45 34.75
N VAL A 14 -40.66 -21.78 34.94
CA VAL A 14 -41.36 -22.67 34.06
C VAL A 14 -42.70 -23.07 34.67
N ASN A 15 -43.78 -22.49 34.18
CA ASN A 15 -45.12 -22.71 34.71
C ASN A 15 -45.89 -23.79 33.96
N GLY A 16 -46.50 -24.71 34.65
CA GLY A 16 -47.57 -25.53 34.09
C GLY A 16 -48.86 -24.68 33.87
N ARG A 17 -49.86 -25.30 33.17
CA ARG A 17 -51.07 -24.56 32.76
C ARG A 17 -51.76 -23.81 33.90
N SER A 18 -52.01 -24.45 35.03
CA SER A 18 -52.73 -23.86 36.15
C SER A 18 -51.92 -22.75 36.82
N ARG A 19 -50.63 -22.91 36.94
CA ARG A 19 -49.70 -21.96 37.52
C ARG A 19 -49.54 -20.70 36.61
N GLN A 20 -49.53 -20.93 35.28
CA GLN A 20 -49.45 -19.81 34.35
C GLN A 20 -50.69 -18.90 34.43
N ILE A 21 -51.90 -19.49 34.54
CA ILE A 21 -53.15 -18.76 34.71
C ILE A 21 -53.11 -17.92 36.01
N GLN A 22 -52.60 -18.49 37.09
CA GLN A 22 -52.48 -17.73 38.36
C GLN A 22 -51.46 -16.59 38.25
N TYR A 23 -50.31 -16.88 37.57
CA TYR A 23 -49.27 -15.88 37.31
C TYR A 23 -49.83 -14.68 36.49
N ASP A 24 -50.54 -14.98 35.41
CA ASP A 24 -51.15 -13.95 34.55
C ASP A 24 -52.20 -13.10 35.30
N ARG A 25 -52.92 -13.72 36.24
CA ARG A 25 -53.91 -12.99 37.10
C ARG A 25 -53.29 -12.22 38.24
N SER A 26 -52.03 -12.47 38.60
CA SER A 26 -51.35 -11.82 39.71
C SER A 26 -50.93 -10.38 39.41
N GLY A 27 -51.00 -9.96 38.15
CA GLY A 27 -50.48 -8.66 37.69
C GLY A 27 -48.99 -8.50 37.80
N ARG A 28 -48.23 -9.60 38.00
CA ARG A 28 -46.77 -9.56 38.00
C ARG A 28 -46.25 -9.29 36.62
N ASP A 29 -45.36 -8.33 36.49
CA ASP A 29 -44.60 -8.06 35.28
C ASP A 29 -43.23 -8.73 35.38
N ALA A 30 -43.06 -9.83 34.61
CA ALA A 30 -41.84 -10.56 34.57
C ALA A 30 -40.63 -9.73 34.13
N ALA A 31 -40.84 -8.89 33.14
CA ALA A 31 -39.77 -8.05 32.60
C ALA A 31 -39.31 -7.00 33.59
N ALA A 32 -40.25 -6.38 34.32
CA ALA A 32 -39.94 -5.39 35.39
C ALA A 32 -39.19 -6.06 36.57
N ASN A 33 -39.48 -7.34 36.83
CA ASN A 33 -38.78 -8.13 37.88
C ASN A 33 -37.47 -8.82 37.40
N GLY A 34 -37.12 -8.70 36.13
CA GLY A 34 -35.97 -9.39 35.55
C GLY A 34 -36.15 -10.91 35.51
N GLU A 35 -37.40 -11.40 35.39
CA GLU A 35 -37.71 -12.84 35.37
C GLU A 35 -38.01 -13.27 33.91
N PHE A 36 -37.60 -14.48 33.55
CA PHE A 36 -38.02 -15.14 32.32
C PHE A 36 -39.13 -16.12 32.64
N VAL A 37 -40.33 -15.94 32.12
CA VAL A 37 -41.48 -16.81 32.39
C VAL A 37 -41.88 -17.58 31.16
N LEU A 38 -41.89 -18.92 31.30
CA LEU A 38 -42.23 -19.85 30.23
C LEU A 38 -43.40 -20.70 30.63
N ARG A 39 -44.37 -20.91 29.68
CA ARG A 39 -45.43 -21.89 29.85
C ARG A 39 -45.01 -23.24 29.31
N ARG A 40 -45.01 -24.25 30.15
CA ARG A 40 -44.78 -25.64 29.75
C ARG A 40 -45.98 -26.24 29.04
N TYR A 41 -45.73 -26.93 27.93
CA TYR A 41 -46.71 -27.73 27.21
C TYR A 41 -46.33 -29.20 27.31
N ASN A 42 -47.28 -30.01 27.81
CA ASN A 42 -47.05 -31.45 27.99
C ASN A 42 -46.82 -32.12 26.61
N GLY A 43 -45.85 -33.02 26.56
CA GLY A 43 -45.51 -33.78 25.34
C GLY A 43 -44.83 -33.01 24.24
N LYS A 44 -44.41 -31.77 24.54
CA LYS A 44 -43.65 -30.95 23.57
C LYS A 44 -42.28 -30.60 24.17
N GLU A 45 -41.24 -30.78 23.39
CA GLU A 45 -39.94 -30.23 23.67
C GLU A 45 -39.97 -28.74 23.44
N GLN A 46 -39.40 -27.97 24.38
CA GLN A 46 -39.37 -26.51 24.30
C GLN A 46 -37.96 -26.05 24.59
N THR A 47 -37.42 -25.21 23.73
CA THR A 47 -36.13 -24.57 23.87
C THR A 47 -36.29 -23.07 23.93
N PHE A 48 -35.41 -22.39 24.59
CA PHE A 48 -35.35 -20.91 24.59
C PHE A 48 -33.91 -20.46 24.73
N ASP A 49 -33.63 -19.30 24.16
CA ASP A 49 -32.33 -18.68 24.32
C ASP A 49 -32.31 -17.80 25.58
N TYR A 50 -31.33 -18.08 26.45
CA TYR A 50 -31.16 -17.33 27.67
C TYR A 50 -29.94 -16.42 27.59
N HIS A 51 -30.17 -15.15 27.75
CA HIS A 51 -29.12 -14.12 27.79
C HIS A 51 -29.21 -13.31 29.07
N ALA A 52 -28.13 -13.25 29.83
CA ALA A 52 -28.04 -12.43 31.00
C ALA A 52 -26.67 -11.77 31.10
N SER A 53 -26.62 -10.55 31.60
CA SER A 53 -25.38 -9.85 31.90
C SER A 53 -25.38 -9.33 33.31
N ILE A 54 -24.26 -9.42 33.99
CA ILE A 54 -24.03 -8.90 35.35
C ILE A 54 -22.71 -8.14 35.39
N PRO A 55 -22.58 -7.11 36.25
CA PRO A 55 -21.31 -6.46 36.45
C PRO A 55 -20.24 -7.46 36.90
N PHE A 56 -19.09 -7.43 36.21
CA PHE A 56 -17.97 -8.28 36.55
C PHE A 56 -17.35 -7.89 37.88
N ALA A 57 -17.03 -8.88 38.71
CA ALA A 57 -16.27 -8.73 39.94
C ALA A 57 -15.06 -9.68 39.96
N LYS A 58 -13.96 -9.27 40.56
CA LYS A 58 -12.68 -9.99 40.53
C LYS A 58 -12.75 -11.44 41.00
N TRP A 59 -13.63 -11.74 41.95
CA TRP A 59 -13.83 -13.12 42.44
C TRP A 59 -14.37 -14.05 41.35
N MET A 60 -15.00 -13.51 40.31
CA MET A 60 -15.58 -14.30 39.19
C MET A 60 -14.52 -14.94 38.30
N GLU A 61 -13.26 -14.44 38.32
CA GLU A 61 -12.15 -14.99 37.51
C GLU A 61 -11.89 -16.48 37.72
N ARG A 62 -12.29 -16.99 38.87
CA ARG A 62 -12.11 -18.39 39.28
C ARG A 62 -13.40 -19.02 39.77
N SER A 63 -14.49 -18.66 39.16
CA SER A 63 -15.82 -19.13 39.51
C SER A 63 -16.35 -20.14 38.49
N GLU A 64 -17.47 -20.72 38.80
CA GLU A 64 -18.20 -21.67 37.98
C GLU A 64 -19.63 -21.20 37.81
N VAL A 65 -20.18 -21.34 36.65
CA VAL A 65 -21.60 -21.16 36.41
C VAL A 65 -22.31 -22.49 36.68
N SER A 66 -23.32 -22.46 37.52
CA SER A 66 -24.11 -23.62 37.85
C SER A 66 -25.60 -23.36 37.55
N LEU A 67 -26.28 -24.37 37.12
CA LEU A 67 -27.74 -24.39 37.01
C LEU A 67 -28.32 -24.93 38.30
N VAL A 68 -29.22 -24.16 38.93
CA VAL A 68 -30.02 -24.60 40.06
C VAL A 68 -31.45 -24.75 39.62
N VAL A 69 -32.02 -25.93 39.77
CA VAL A 69 -33.38 -26.25 39.40
C VAL A 69 -34.19 -26.52 40.64
N ASP A 70 -35.13 -25.64 40.94
CA ASP A 70 -36.07 -25.81 42.03
C ASP A 70 -37.41 -26.36 41.53
N PHE A 71 -37.77 -27.51 42.00
CA PHE A 71 -39.09 -28.09 41.74
C PHE A 71 -40.01 -27.78 42.90
N CYS A 72 -41.18 -27.24 42.58
CA CYS A 72 -42.22 -27.01 43.61
C CYS A 72 -43.56 -27.62 43.18
N GLY A 73 -44.26 -28.11 44.15
CA GLY A 73 -45.60 -28.67 44.00
C GLY A 73 -46.70 -27.63 43.83
N CYS A 74 -47.95 -28.10 43.68
CA CYS A 74 -49.11 -27.22 43.47
C CYS A 74 -49.41 -26.29 44.66
N GLY A 75 -49.02 -26.65 45.86
CA GLY A 75 -49.16 -25.88 47.10
C GLY A 75 -48.01 -24.99 47.47
N TRP A 76 -46.99 -24.84 46.58
CA TRP A 76 -45.73 -24.11 46.79
C TRP A 76 -44.74 -24.87 47.73
N GLU A 77 -45.03 -26.12 48.04
CA GLU A 77 -44.06 -26.96 48.75
C GLU A 77 -42.84 -27.25 47.86
N ALA A 78 -41.64 -27.13 48.42
CA ALA A 78 -40.40 -27.50 47.77
C ALA A 78 -40.34 -29.05 47.62
N LEU A 79 -40.12 -29.52 46.39
CA LEU A 79 -40.03 -30.94 46.08
C LEU A 79 -38.60 -31.42 46.00
N SER A 80 -37.77 -30.71 45.25
CA SER A 80 -36.34 -30.92 45.11
C SER A 80 -35.63 -29.68 44.73
N ASN A 81 -34.35 -29.62 45.04
CA ASN A 81 -33.42 -28.59 44.59
C ASN A 81 -32.17 -29.28 44.04
N ASP A 82 -31.98 -29.21 42.75
CA ASP A 82 -30.87 -29.85 42.07
C ASP A 82 -29.90 -28.80 41.56
N LYS A 83 -28.61 -28.94 41.86
CA LYS A 83 -27.54 -28.07 41.39
C LYS A 83 -26.61 -28.84 40.48
N SER A 84 -26.42 -28.34 39.28
CA SER A 84 -25.53 -28.90 38.25
C SER A 84 -24.54 -27.87 37.77
N PRO A 85 -23.22 -28.15 37.72
CA PRO A 85 -22.25 -27.26 37.11
C PRO A 85 -22.43 -27.25 35.61
N LEU A 86 -22.37 -26.06 35.00
CA LEU A 86 -22.46 -25.88 33.54
C LEU A 86 -21.08 -25.72 32.94
N PHE A 87 -20.36 -24.70 33.35
CA PHE A 87 -19.00 -24.43 32.85
C PHE A 87 -18.22 -23.51 33.81
N PRO A 88 -16.88 -23.65 33.87
CA PRO A 88 -16.03 -22.73 34.61
C PRO A 88 -15.83 -21.43 33.78
N ILE A 89 -15.78 -20.29 34.50
CA ILE A 89 -15.36 -19.03 33.88
C ILE A 89 -13.84 -19.03 33.80
N ARG A 90 -13.33 -18.89 32.58
CA ARG A 90 -11.89 -18.76 32.33
C ARG A 90 -11.66 -17.44 31.58
N ILE A 91 -10.98 -16.53 32.26
CA ILE A 91 -10.53 -15.28 31.61
C ILE A 91 -9.12 -15.53 31.11
N ALA A 92 -8.92 -15.30 29.83
CA ALA A 92 -7.60 -15.36 29.23
C ALA A 92 -6.70 -14.29 29.86
N GLU A 93 -5.57 -14.70 30.40
CA GLU A 93 -4.57 -13.75 30.89
C GLU A 93 -4.03 -12.96 29.71
N PRO A 94 -3.90 -11.62 29.84
CA PRO A 94 -3.33 -10.81 28.77
C PRO A 94 -1.89 -11.26 28.51
N VAL A 95 -1.58 -11.59 27.27
CA VAL A 95 -0.23 -11.91 26.84
C VAL A 95 0.62 -10.64 26.96
N VAL A 96 1.45 -10.57 27.98
CA VAL A 96 2.44 -9.50 28.11
C VAL A 96 3.59 -9.78 27.16
N LEU A 97 3.55 -9.14 26.00
CA LEU A 97 4.67 -9.17 25.07
C LEU A 97 5.82 -8.35 25.67
N ARG A 98 6.92 -9.02 25.98
CA ARG A 98 8.19 -8.40 26.35
C ARG A 98 9.12 -8.52 25.14
N PRO A 99 9.16 -7.54 24.23
CA PRO A 99 10.08 -7.59 23.11
C PRO A 99 11.51 -7.56 23.65
N LEU A 100 12.34 -8.49 23.21
CA LEU A 100 13.78 -8.40 23.36
C LEU A 100 14.27 -7.37 22.32
N LEU A 101 14.57 -6.18 22.78
CA LEU A 101 15.11 -5.12 21.94
C LEU A 101 16.64 -5.23 21.96
N ALA A 102 17.22 -5.50 20.79
CA ALA A 102 18.64 -5.36 20.56
C ALA A 102 18.89 -4.03 19.83
N TYR A 103 19.72 -3.19 20.39
CA TYR A 103 20.16 -1.96 19.74
C TYR A 103 21.53 -2.23 19.11
N VAL A 104 21.59 -2.07 17.78
CA VAL A 104 22.86 -2.05 17.08
C VAL A 104 23.18 -0.58 16.85
N THR A 105 24.28 -0.11 17.40
CA THR A 105 24.81 1.22 17.08
C THR A 105 25.50 1.10 15.72
N PRO A 106 24.97 1.70 14.64
CA PRO A 106 25.68 1.70 13.37
C PRO A 106 26.99 2.46 13.51
N GLU A 107 28.02 2.01 12.78
CA GLU A 107 29.26 2.79 12.67
C GLU A 107 28.92 4.16 12.08
N ALA A 108 29.50 5.20 12.66
CA ALA A 108 29.32 6.55 12.14
C ALA A 108 30.02 6.67 10.79
N GLU A 109 29.29 7.03 9.77
CA GLU A 109 29.85 7.36 8.46
C GLU A 109 30.78 8.56 8.61
N ARG A 110 32.04 8.40 8.21
CA ARG A 110 33.03 9.49 8.24
C ARG A 110 32.73 10.54 7.18
N VAL A 111 32.26 10.10 6.02
CA VAL A 111 31.80 10.92 4.90
C VAL A 111 30.41 10.45 4.52
N LYS A 112 29.47 11.36 4.43
CA LYS A 112 28.10 11.06 3.99
C LYS A 112 28.00 11.30 2.49
N GLU A 113 27.73 10.25 1.75
CA GLU A 113 27.44 10.39 0.33
C GLU A 113 25.94 10.64 0.14
N ARG A 114 25.62 11.59 -0.73
CA ARG A 114 24.26 11.94 -1.12
C ARG A 114 24.18 12.04 -2.63
N VAL A 115 22.96 11.86 -3.14
CA VAL A 115 22.66 12.06 -4.56
C VAL A 115 21.40 12.89 -4.71
N LYS A 116 21.42 13.81 -5.67
CA LYS A 116 20.24 14.49 -6.19
C LYS A 116 20.08 14.11 -7.66
N GLU A 117 18.90 13.64 -8.00
CA GLU A 117 18.58 13.12 -9.33
C GLU A 117 17.40 13.88 -9.93
N GLY A 118 17.32 13.87 -11.25
CA GLY A 118 16.21 14.44 -11.97
C GLY A 118 16.27 14.09 -13.45
N SER A 119 15.21 14.46 -14.16
CA SER A 119 15.11 14.31 -15.62
C SER A 119 14.81 15.65 -16.27
N ALA A 120 15.42 15.91 -17.38
CA ALA A 120 15.22 17.11 -18.20
C ALA A 120 14.88 16.72 -19.64
N PHE A 121 13.85 17.38 -20.18
CA PHE A 121 13.33 17.14 -21.52
C PHE A 121 13.81 18.22 -22.48
N LEU A 122 15.08 18.11 -22.87
CA LEU A 122 15.70 19.11 -23.74
C LEU A 122 15.29 18.93 -25.20
N ASP A 123 14.81 20.00 -25.80
CA ASP A 123 14.50 20.08 -27.21
C ASP A 123 15.76 20.37 -28.05
N PHE A 124 15.91 19.60 -29.10
CA PHE A 124 16.96 19.82 -30.11
C PHE A 124 16.35 20.03 -31.48
N PRO A 125 16.86 20.97 -32.29
CA PRO A 125 16.46 21.01 -33.69
C PRO A 125 16.73 19.67 -34.39
N VAL A 126 16.00 19.40 -35.46
CA VAL A 126 16.10 18.12 -36.20
C VAL A 126 17.55 17.82 -36.58
N ASN A 127 18.01 16.60 -36.23
CA ASN A 127 19.39 16.14 -36.49
C ASN A 127 20.50 17.00 -35.84
N ARG A 128 20.16 17.80 -34.82
CA ARG A 128 21.15 18.56 -34.03
C ARG A 128 21.39 17.96 -32.67
N THR A 129 22.58 18.19 -32.16
CA THR A 129 23.03 17.72 -30.84
C THR A 129 23.52 18.87 -29.97
N GLU A 130 23.60 20.10 -30.51
CA GLU A 130 23.98 21.31 -29.80
C GLU A 130 22.81 21.79 -28.92
N ILE A 131 23.12 22.25 -27.71
CA ILE A 131 22.12 22.86 -26.83
C ILE A 131 21.91 24.31 -27.22
N TYR A 132 20.68 24.65 -27.50
CA TYR A 132 20.21 26.02 -27.69
C TYR A 132 19.38 26.40 -26.46
N PRO A 133 19.94 27.18 -25.50
CA PRO A 133 19.28 27.44 -24.23
C PRO A 133 17.90 28.10 -24.35
N GLU A 134 17.72 28.95 -25.35
CA GLU A 134 16.46 29.69 -25.60
C GLU A 134 15.50 28.96 -26.54
N TYR A 135 15.78 27.72 -26.91
CA TYR A 135 14.95 26.97 -27.84
C TYR A 135 13.81 26.27 -27.13
N ARG A 136 12.56 26.60 -27.45
CA ARG A 136 11.32 26.05 -26.89
C ARG A 136 11.31 26.05 -25.34
N ASP A 137 11.18 24.88 -24.73
CA ASP A 137 11.09 24.73 -23.28
C ASP A 137 12.44 24.56 -22.60
N ASN A 138 13.55 24.61 -23.33
CA ASN A 138 14.92 24.47 -22.82
C ASN A 138 15.24 25.39 -21.64
N PRO A 139 14.80 26.68 -21.60
CA PRO A 139 15.08 27.52 -20.45
C PRO A 139 14.57 26.95 -19.13
N SER A 140 13.38 26.34 -19.14
CA SER A 140 12.77 25.72 -17.97
C SER A 140 13.45 24.40 -17.60
N GLU A 141 13.78 23.60 -18.59
CA GLU A 141 14.41 22.29 -18.42
C GLU A 141 15.86 22.39 -17.93
N LEU A 142 16.63 23.28 -18.52
CA LEU A 142 17.99 23.58 -18.07
C LEU A 142 18.01 24.14 -16.64
N ARG A 143 17.03 24.97 -16.29
CA ARG A 143 16.91 25.51 -14.93
C ARG A 143 16.83 24.40 -13.87
N LYS A 144 16.09 23.31 -14.11
CA LYS A 144 16.01 22.16 -13.17
C LYS A 144 17.39 21.59 -12.86
N ILE A 145 18.20 21.39 -13.91
CA ILE A 145 19.57 20.88 -13.74
C ILE A 145 20.42 21.88 -12.98
N LEU A 146 20.37 23.15 -13.36
CA LEU A 146 21.17 24.21 -12.76
C LEU A 146 20.81 24.43 -11.28
N GLU A 147 19.52 24.42 -10.93
CA GLU A 147 19.04 24.50 -9.55
C GLU A 147 19.54 23.33 -8.71
N THR A 148 19.54 22.12 -9.29
CA THR A 148 20.08 20.93 -8.61
C THR A 148 21.56 21.09 -8.32
N VAL A 149 22.37 21.49 -9.31
CA VAL A 149 23.81 21.73 -9.14
C VAL A 149 24.07 22.87 -8.15
N SER A 150 23.38 24.01 -8.30
CA SER A 150 23.53 25.18 -7.42
C SER A 150 23.20 24.85 -5.97
N SER A 151 22.11 24.10 -5.74
CA SER A 151 21.67 23.72 -4.40
C SER A 151 22.68 22.88 -3.61
N VAL A 152 23.56 22.15 -4.32
CA VAL A 152 24.66 21.40 -3.70
C VAL A 152 25.87 22.29 -3.57
N LYS A 153 26.18 23.12 -4.58
CA LYS A 153 27.36 23.96 -4.62
C LYS A 153 27.32 25.10 -3.61
N GLU A 154 26.11 25.56 -3.26
CA GLU A 154 25.91 26.60 -2.25
C GLU A 154 26.00 26.07 -0.81
N ASP A 155 25.99 24.75 -0.61
CA ASP A 155 26.20 24.14 0.69
C ASP A 155 27.69 24.10 1.04
N PRO A 156 28.16 24.84 2.07
CA PRO A 156 29.57 24.90 2.43
C PRO A 156 30.12 23.58 2.96
N TYR A 157 29.27 22.63 3.29
CA TYR A 157 29.64 21.30 3.79
C TYR A 157 29.55 20.20 2.73
N ALA A 158 29.12 20.54 1.51
CA ALA A 158 29.00 19.61 0.42
C ALA A 158 30.06 19.83 -0.65
N THR A 159 30.57 18.75 -1.20
CA THR A 159 31.48 18.77 -2.34
C THR A 159 30.95 17.86 -3.42
N ILE A 160 30.72 18.40 -4.62
CA ILE A 160 30.27 17.58 -5.74
C ILE A 160 31.42 16.66 -6.16
N THR A 161 31.17 15.35 -6.07
CA THR A 161 32.12 14.31 -6.44
C THR A 161 31.87 13.77 -7.85
N GLU A 162 30.62 13.76 -8.29
CA GLU A 162 30.26 13.31 -9.64
C GLU A 162 29.03 14.05 -10.18
N VAL A 163 29.07 14.35 -11.47
CA VAL A 163 27.92 14.73 -12.28
C VAL A 163 27.74 13.65 -13.35
N TYR A 164 26.65 12.91 -13.24
CA TYR A 164 26.28 11.85 -14.17
C TYR A 164 25.13 12.33 -15.06
N ILE A 165 25.22 12.07 -16.34
CA ILE A 165 24.15 12.35 -17.30
C ILE A 165 23.96 11.13 -18.21
N LYS A 166 22.71 10.70 -18.35
CA LYS A 166 22.27 9.67 -19.29
C LYS A 166 21.29 10.25 -20.28
N GLY A 167 21.65 10.25 -21.55
CA GLY A 167 20.79 10.73 -22.63
C GLY A 167 19.95 9.59 -23.21
N PHE A 168 18.70 9.92 -23.56
CA PHE A 168 17.77 8.99 -24.17
C PHE A 168 17.30 9.49 -25.53
N ALA A 169 17.09 8.59 -26.47
CA ALA A 169 16.38 8.88 -27.69
C ALA A 169 15.12 8.00 -27.82
N SER A 170 14.17 8.46 -28.62
CA SER A 170 12.98 7.68 -28.91
C SER A 170 13.28 6.63 -29.98
N PRO A 171 12.55 5.48 -29.98
CA PRO A 171 12.66 4.46 -31.01
C PRO A 171 12.09 4.93 -32.37
N GLU A 172 12.68 5.98 -32.90
CA GLU A 172 12.29 6.64 -34.15
C GLU A 172 13.54 6.79 -35.04
N GLY A 173 13.52 6.13 -36.18
CA GLY A 173 14.69 6.07 -37.06
C GLY A 173 15.56 4.82 -36.81
N THR A 174 16.78 4.83 -37.33
CA THR A 174 17.66 3.69 -37.18
C THR A 174 18.36 3.69 -35.82
N TYR A 175 18.55 2.51 -35.24
CA TYR A 175 19.27 2.34 -33.98
C TYR A 175 20.66 3.02 -33.99
N LYS A 176 21.40 2.92 -35.10
CA LYS A 176 22.70 3.56 -35.28
C LYS A 176 22.60 5.09 -35.18
N HIS A 177 21.58 5.67 -35.78
CA HIS A 177 21.37 7.12 -35.74
C HIS A 177 20.96 7.59 -34.35
N ASN A 178 20.09 6.84 -33.70
CA ASN A 178 19.65 7.11 -32.33
C ASN A 178 20.81 7.01 -31.33
N THR A 179 21.70 6.02 -31.50
CA THR A 179 22.96 5.91 -30.72
C THR A 179 23.76 7.20 -30.82
N TYR A 180 24.00 7.70 -32.05
CA TYR A 180 24.73 8.94 -32.25
C TYR A 180 24.05 10.14 -31.57
N LEU A 181 22.72 10.27 -31.72
CA LEU A 181 21.98 11.38 -31.14
C LEU A 181 21.99 11.34 -29.61
N ALA A 182 21.69 10.19 -29.00
CA ALA A 182 21.63 10.05 -27.53
C ALA A 182 23.00 10.35 -26.90
N GLU A 183 24.06 9.78 -27.43
CA GLU A 183 25.42 10.00 -26.95
C GLU A 183 25.85 11.47 -27.04
N HIS A 184 25.67 12.09 -28.22
CA HIS A 184 26.17 13.44 -28.45
C HIS A 184 25.34 14.51 -27.74
N ARG A 185 24.03 14.27 -27.56
CA ARG A 185 23.17 15.16 -26.73
C ARG A 185 23.55 15.11 -25.27
N ALA A 186 23.82 13.92 -24.72
CA ALA A 186 24.28 13.77 -23.34
C ALA A 186 25.66 14.44 -23.13
N LYS A 187 26.58 14.30 -24.09
CA LYS A 187 27.88 14.99 -24.08
C LYS A 187 27.73 16.51 -24.12
N ALA A 188 26.85 17.01 -25.01
CA ALA A 188 26.59 18.44 -25.12
C ALA A 188 26.03 19.02 -23.82
N LEU A 189 25.19 18.28 -23.12
CA LEU A 189 24.65 18.72 -21.83
C LEU A 189 25.73 18.79 -20.75
N ILE A 190 26.63 17.81 -20.66
CA ILE A 190 27.77 17.90 -19.74
C ILE A 190 28.65 19.08 -20.03
N GLU A 191 28.99 19.32 -21.30
CA GLU A 191 29.82 20.47 -21.68
C GLU A 191 29.13 21.81 -21.38
N TYR A 192 27.82 21.89 -21.56
CA TYR A 192 27.03 23.04 -21.15
C TYR A 192 27.11 23.29 -19.64
N VAL A 193 26.90 22.25 -18.80
CA VAL A 193 26.99 22.37 -17.35
C VAL A 193 28.41 22.74 -16.90
N LYS A 194 29.46 22.15 -17.49
CA LYS A 194 30.85 22.49 -17.23
C LYS A 194 31.17 23.95 -17.57
N GLY A 195 30.57 24.46 -18.62
CA GLY A 195 30.80 25.87 -19.03
C GLY A 195 30.24 26.90 -18.05
N LEU A 196 29.21 26.51 -17.28
CA LEU A 196 28.55 27.42 -16.34
C LEU A 196 29.10 27.36 -14.93
N TYR A 197 29.69 26.24 -14.53
CA TYR A 197 30.18 26.04 -13.17
C TYR A 197 31.64 25.58 -13.16
N HIS A 198 32.40 26.12 -12.22
CA HIS A 198 33.73 25.60 -11.92
C HIS A 198 33.62 24.41 -10.96
N PHE A 199 34.15 23.26 -11.35
CA PHE A 199 34.19 22.03 -10.57
C PHE A 199 35.65 21.67 -10.29
N GLU A 200 36.06 21.67 -9.03
CA GLU A 200 37.47 21.43 -8.67
C GLU A 200 37.89 19.98 -8.85
N GLN A 201 37.02 19.02 -8.45
CA GLN A 201 37.37 17.60 -8.40
C GLN A 201 36.23 16.67 -8.88
N ALA A 202 35.17 17.22 -9.44
CA ALA A 202 34.02 16.39 -9.86
C ALA A 202 34.36 15.53 -11.07
N ARG A 203 34.01 14.24 -11.01
CA ARG A 203 34.01 13.35 -12.17
C ARG A 203 32.77 13.62 -13.01
N PHE A 204 32.93 13.56 -14.33
CA PHE A 204 31.82 13.68 -15.27
C PHE A 204 31.63 12.37 -16.01
N THR A 205 30.48 11.77 -15.83
CA THR A 205 30.13 10.50 -16.45
C THR A 205 28.97 10.70 -17.42
N VAL A 206 29.18 10.23 -18.65
CA VAL A 206 28.14 10.23 -19.69
C VAL A 206 27.73 8.80 -19.98
N ASP A 207 26.44 8.57 -20.00
CA ASP A 207 25.83 7.35 -20.48
C ASP A 207 24.71 7.69 -21.49
N PHE A 208 24.25 6.70 -22.22
CA PHE A 208 23.19 6.92 -23.20
C PHE A 208 22.40 5.65 -23.48
N GLU A 209 21.11 5.82 -23.73
CA GLU A 209 20.21 4.77 -24.20
C GLU A 209 19.74 5.14 -25.62
N PRO A 210 20.14 4.40 -26.64
CA PRO A 210 19.80 4.71 -28.03
C PRO A 210 18.31 4.77 -28.31
N GLU A 211 17.54 3.92 -27.60
CA GLU A 211 16.10 3.80 -27.76
C GLU A 211 15.47 3.43 -26.43
N ASP A 212 14.67 4.33 -25.88
CA ASP A 212 14.00 4.15 -24.58
C ASP A 212 12.78 3.22 -24.72
N TRP A 213 13.05 1.94 -24.92
CA TRP A 213 12.00 0.92 -25.00
C TRP A 213 11.28 0.68 -23.65
N ALA A 214 11.99 0.85 -22.55
CA ALA A 214 11.40 0.71 -21.21
C ALA A 214 10.41 1.85 -20.93
N GLY A 215 10.80 3.08 -21.20
CA GLY A 215 9.90 4.22 -21.09
C GLY A 215 8.73 4.16 -22.07
N LEU A 216 8.93 3.61 -23.28
CA LEU A 216 7.84 3.36 -24.21
C LEU A 216 6.84 2.36 -23.65
N GLU A 217 7.32 1.24 -23.11
CA GLU A 217 6.49 0.22 -22.48
C GLU A 217 5.64 0.82 -21.36
N GLU A 218 6.26 1.49 -20.41
CA GLU A 218 5.57 2.12 -19.27
C GLU A 218 4.49 3.10 -19.71
N ARG A 219 4.79 3.97 -20.69
CA ARG A 219 3.82 4.96 -21.19
C ARG A 219 2.67 4.33 -21.94
N VAL A 220 2.93 3.31 -22.75
CA VAL A 220 1.86 2.57 -23.44
C VAL A 220 1.01 1.81 -22.44
N GLU A 221 1.60 1.19 -21.43
CA GLU A 221 0.88 0.48 -20.36
C GLU A 221 -0.06 1.40 -19.58
N ASN A 222 0.37 2.62 -19.31
CA ASN A 222 -0.42 3.62 -18.59
C ASN A 222 -1.35 4.45 -19.51
N SER A 223 -1.37 4.17 -20.82
CA SER A 223 -2.20 4.90 -21.77
C SER A 223 -3.62 4.31 -21.88
N SER A 224 -4.52 5.09 -22.50
CA SER A 224 -5.87 4.67 -22.87
C SER A 224 -5.99 4.32 -24.37
N LEU A 225 -4.89 3.92 -25.00
CA LEU A 225 -4.88 3.56 -26.42
C LEU A 225 -5.72 2.30 -26.67
N ALA A 226 -6.53 2.32 -27.70
CA ALA A 226 -7.43 1.20 -28.03
C ALA A 226 -6.66 -0.08 -28.43
N ASP A 227 -5.47 0.09 -29.03
CA ASP A 227 -4.58 -0.97 -29.51
C ASP A 227 -3.38 -1.22 -28.55
N LYS A 228 -3.56 -0.86 -27.30
CA LYS A 228 -2.54 -0.98 -26.24
C LYS A 228 -1.93 -2.38 -26.13
N GLU A 229 -2.76 -3.42 -26.10
CA GLU A 229 -2.30 -4.81 -25.96
C GLU A 229 -1.45 -5.27 -27.16
N GLU A 230 -1.84 -4.85 -28.36
CA GLU A 230 -1.11 -5.17 -29.58
C GLU A 230 0.26 -4.44 -29.61
N LEU A 231 0.28 -3.19 -29.18
CA LEU A 231 1.51 -2.42 -29.03
C LEU A 231 2.44 -3.05 -27.99
N LEU A 232 1.93 -3.39 -26.82
CA LEU A 232 2.71 -4.04 -25.76
C LEU A 232 3.26 -5.39 -26.20
N ALA A 233 2.50 -6.18 -26.97
CA ALA A 233 2.97 -7.45 -27.52
C ALA A 233 4.20 -7.26 -28.44
N ILE A 234 4.25 -6.19 -29.23
CA ILE A 234 5.40 -5.87 -30.08
C ILE A 234 6.58 -5.37 -29.23
N ILE A 235 6.31 -4.49 -28.26
CA ILE A 235 7.33 -3.87 -27.41
C ILE A 235 8.02 -4.92 -26.52
N ARG A 236 7.25 -5.85 -25.96
CA ARG A 236 7.71 -6.93 -25.06
C ARG A 236 8.23 -8.14 -25.79
N ALA A 237 8.12 -8.19 -27.12
CA ALA A 237 8.53 -9.36 -27.88
C ALA A 237 10.02 -9.67 -27.63
N ASP A 238 10.28 -10.88 -27.18
CA ASP A 238 11.63 -11.40 -26.88
C ASP A 238 12.32 -11.91 -28.19
N GLU A 239 12.22 -11.13 -29.25
CA GLU A 239 12.92 -11.41 -30.51
C GLU A 239 14.38 -10.93 -30.43
N PRO A 240 15.29 -11.53 -31.23
CA PRO A 240 16.68 -11.09 -31.22
C PRO A 240 16.75 -9.57 -31.35
N LYS A 241 17.72 -8.94 -30.66
CA LYS A 241 17.91 -7.48 -30.49
C LYS A 241 18.06 -6.71 -31.81
N ASP A 242 17.10 -6.87 -32.70
CA ASP A 242 16.95 -6.08 -33.93
C ASP A 242 15.87 -5.04 -33.68
N TYR A 243 16.28 -3.94 -33.08
CA TYR A 243 15.41 -2.84 -32.72
C TYR A 243 14.77 -2.18 -33.95
N ASP A 244 15.50 -2.07 -35.08
CA ASP A 244 14.96 -1.54 -36.33
C ASP A 244 13.80 -2.41 -36.86
N ARG A 245 13.89 -3.73 -36.69
CA ARG A 245 12.80 -4.64 -37.07
C ARG A 245 11.60 -4.52 -36.12
N ARG A 246 11.85 -4.30 -34.83
CA ARG A 246 10.77 -4.04 -33.86
C ARG A 246 10.03 -2.75 -34.20
N GLU A 247 10.76 -1.69 -34.49
CA GLU A 247 10.19 -0.42 -34.96
C GLU A 247 9.38 -0.59 -36.24
N ALA A 248 9.88 -1.37 -37.21
CA ALA A 248 9.16 -1.68 -38.45
C ALA A 248 7.80 -2.36 -38.19
N LYS A 249 7.72 -3.24 -37.17
CA LYS A 249 6.43 -3.84 -36.76
C LYS A 249 5.45 -2.79 -36.17
N LEU A 250 5.95 -1.86 -35.34
CA LEU A 250 5.14 -0.76 -34.82
C LEU A 250 4.62 0.13 -35.96
N LYS A 251 5.47 0.40 -36.94
CA LYS A 251 5.09 1.19 -38.15
C LYS A 251 4.03 0.50 -39.01
N ALA A 252 4.01 -0.82 -39.05
CA ALA A 252 3.05 -1.59 -39.82
C ALA A 252 1.70 -1.79 -39.12
N LEU A 253 1.66 -1.67 -37.81
CA LEU A 253 0.47 -1.92 -37.00
C LEU A 253 -0.68 -0.97 -37.41
N ASN A 254 -1.86 -1.54 -37.65
CA ASN A 254 -3.08 -0.82 -38.01
C ASN A 254 -2.88 0.16 -39.22
N GLY A 255 -2.04 -0.25 -40.22
CA GLY A 255 -1.73 0.58 -41.36
C GLY A 255 -0.99 1.87 -40.98
N GLY A 256 -0.24 1.87 -39.91
CA GLY A 256 0.55 2.98 -39.39
C GLY A 256 -0.26 3.99 -38.57
N ALA A 257 -1.53 3.72 -38.25
CA ALA A 257 -2.34 4.61 -37.42
C ALA A 257 -1.80 4.69 -36.01
N SER A 258 -1.54 3.52 -35.39
CA SER A 258 -0.96 3.40 -34.05
C SER A 258 0.39 4.12 -33.93
N TYR A 259 1.25 3.92 -34.90
CA TYR A 259 2.57 4.56 -34.92
C TYR A 259 2.50 6.10 -34.99
N ARG A 260 1.54 6.66 -35.74
CA ARG A 260 1.33 8.12 -35.77
C ARG A 260 0.90 8.67 -34.40
N VAL A 261 0.12 7.90 -33.64
CA VAL A 261 -0.23 8.29 -32.26
C VAL A 261 0.99 8.25 -31.35
N LEU A 262 1.80 7.18 -31.44
CA LEU A 262 3.06 7.10 -30.68
C LEU A 262 3.98 8.28 -30.96
N LEU A 263 4.18 8.64 -32.24
CA LEU A 263 5.02 9.77 -32.66
C LEU A 263 4.56 11.11 -32.09
N ARG A 264 3.24 11.33 -32.05
CA ARG A 264 2.66 12.59 -31.61
C ARG A 264 2.60 12.71 -30.09
N ASP A 265 2.17 11.67 -29.41
CA ASP A 265 1.73 11.75 -28.01
C ASP A 265 2.73 11.10 -27.02
N ILE A 266 3.52 10.12 -27.45
CA ILE A 266 4.39 9.35 -26.57
C ILE A 266 5.88 9.60 -26.81
N TYR A 267 6.34 9.52 -28.04
CA TYR A 267 7.76 9.63 -28.38
C TYR A 267 8.43 10.95 -27.96
N PRO A 268 7.76 12.12 -27.98
CA PRO A 268 8.38 13.34 -27.47
C PRO A 268 8.87 13.22 -26.02
N ALA A 269 8.13 12.49 -25.19
CA ALA A 269 8.47 12.29 -23.80
C ALA A 269 9.54 11.21 -23.55
N LEU A 270 9.97 10.47 -24.58
CA LEU A 270 11.10 9.52 -24.49
C LEU A 270 12.44 10.19 -24.81
N ARG A 271 12.42 11.42 -25.30
CA ARG A 271 13.62 12.20 -25.61
C ARG A 271 13.97 13.06 -24.42
N HIS A 272 14.67 12.48 -23.46
CA HIS A 272 15.05 13.17 -22.23
C HIS A 272 16.49 12.87 -21.84
N SER A 273 16.97 13.56 -20.82
CA SER A 273 18.25 13.27 -20.19
C SER A 273 18.04 13.16 -18.69
N ASP A 274 18.43 12.04 -18.13
CA ASP A 274 18.49 11.89 -16.68
C ASP A 274 19.83 12.40 -16.18
N TYR A 275 19.81 13.02 -15.03
CA TYR A 275 21.02 13.54 -14.39
C TYR A 275 21.05 13.20 -12.90
N ALA A 276 22.26 12.97 -12.40
CA ALA A 276 22.51 12.76 -10.99
C ALA A 276 23.74 13.57 -10.54
N VAL A 277 23.60 14.28 -9.44
CA VAL A 277 24.70 15.02 -8.79
C VAL A 277 25.01 14.32 -7.48
N ARG A 278 26.20 13.70 -7.39
CA ARG A 278 26.70 13.05 -6.19
C ARG A 278 27.61 13.99 -5.41
N TYR A 279 27.44 14.03 -4.12
CA TYR A 279 28.13 14.95 -3.23
C TYR A 279 28.28 14.39 -1.83
#